data_2aa7b66f749176541f605eed54d1b7bd
#
_entry.id   2aa7b66f749176541f605eed54d1b7bd
#
_cell.length_a   1.000
_cell.length_b   1.000
_cell.length_c   1.000
_cell.angle_alpha   90.00
_cell.angle_beta   90.00
_cell.angle_gamma   90.00
#
_symmetry.space_group_name_H-M   'P 1'
#
loop_
_entity.id
_entity.type
_entity.pdbx_description
1 polymer ?
#
loop_
_entity_poly.entity_id
_entity_poly.type
_entity_poly.pdbx_seq_one_letter_code
_entity_poly.pdbx_strand_id
1 'polypeptide(L)'
;MGPERAFSWQRESLEEVKAIKDALGGSVNDVVLTAVAGALDRDLRRRGDHPGDTDMYAFVPVSLRADSGDGKLGNEVSGLKVALPLGKDDPLERFALVHETMGALKGSPQALGASAAVAVTGLVSEATFEAFSPVGDMQRYANLVITNVPGPREPLYFLGCELEDVFPFVPLAANLALGVAVVSYADTLGFGFSADPDSVPDVHELAPALHESLAELAAATASRTRSQ
;
A
#
# COMPACT_ATOMS: atom_id res chain seq x y z
N MET A 1 -2.64 15.68 -14.94
CA MET A 1 -1.41 14.85 -14.92
C MET A 1 -0.59 15.08 -16.17
N GLY A 2 0.69 15.36 -16.03
CA GLY A 2 1.64 15.46 -17.15
C GLY A 2 1.97 14.09 -17.75
N PRO A 3 2.73 14.03 -18.86
CA PRO A 3 3.21 12.79 -19.47
C PRO A 3 4.39 12.17 -18.71
N GLU A 4 5.05 12.92 -17.86
CA GLU A 4 6.23 12.49 -17.11
C GLU A 4 5.85 11.67 -15.89
N ARG A 5 6.75 10.78 -15.49
CA ARG A 5 6.62 9.99 -14.25
C ARG A 5 7.93 10.05 -13.50
N ALA A 6 7.85 10.30 -12.21
CA ALA A 6 8.95 10.20 -11.27
C ALA A 6 8.84 8.90 -10.49
N PHE A 7 9.98 8.32 -10.15
CA PHE A 7 10.06 7.07 -9.41
C PHE A 7 11.11 7.17 -8.30
N SER A 8 10.75 6.69 -7.12
CA SER A 8 11.65 6.52 -5.99
C SER A 8 11.43 5.15 -5.37
N TRP A 9 12.40 4.67 -4.61
CA TRP A 9 12.32 3.35 -3.99
C TRP A 9 12.98 3.33 -2.62
N GLN A 10 12.54 2.37 -1.80
CA GLN A 10 13.09 2.11 -0.48
C GLN A 10 13.13 0.60 -0.23
N ARG A 11 14.18 0.14 0.44
CA ARG A 11 14.33 -1.24 0.90
C ARG A 11 14.20 -1.28 2.41
N GLU A 12 13.38 -2.21 2.91
CA GLU A 12 13.17 -2.42 4.34
C GLU A 12 13.32 -3.90 4.71
N SER A 13 13.56 -4.18 5.99
CA SER A 13 13.64 -5.55 6.49
C SER A 13 12.25 -6.16 6.65
N LEU A 14 12.01 -7.29 5.97
CA LEU A 14 10.78 -8.06 6.15
C LEU A 14 10.68 -8.66 7.57
N GLU A 15 11.82 -9.00 8.19
CA GLU A 15 11.88 -9.52 9.56
C GLU A 15 11.43 -8.46 10.57
N GLU A 16 11.92 -7.23 10.44
CA GLU A 16 11.50 -6.11 11.32
C GLU A 16 10.00 -5.83 11.19
N VAL A 17 9.48 -5.78 9.95
CA VAL A 17 8.05 -5.58 9.72
C VAL A 17 7.21 -6.73 10.31
N LYS A 18 7.69 -7.98 10.22
CA LYS A 18 7.05 -9.12 10.88
C LYS A 18 7.09 -9.01 12.39
N ALA A 19 8.21 -8.60 12.97
CA ALA A 19 8.33 -8.42 14.42
C ALA A 19 7.34 -7.35 14.93
N ILE A 20 7.19 -6.24 14.23
CA ILE A 20 6.21 -5.19 14.56
C ILE A 20 4.78 -5.77 14.52
N LYS A 21 4.38 -6.43 13.43
CA LYS A 21 3.03 -6.98 13.29
C LYS A 21 2.71 -8.01 14.36
N ASP A 22 3.68 -8.87 14.72
CA ASP A 22 3.49 -9.94 15.72
C ASP A 22 3.34 -9.33 17.14
N ALA A 23 4.11 -8.30 17.45
CA ALA A 23 4.02 -7.60 18.73
C ALA A 23 2.73 -6.77 18.88
N LEU A 24 2.18 -6.25 17.77
CA LEU A 24 0.96 -5.43 17.78
C LEU A 24 -0.32 -6.22 17.47
N GLY A 25 -0.21 -7.49 17.04
CA GLY A 25 -1.34 -8.35 16.73
C GLY A 25 -2.01 -8.04 15.37
N GLY A 26 -1.26 -7.47 14.41
CA GLY A 26 -1.76 -7.10 13.10
C GLY A 26 -1.22 -7.94 11.94
N SER A 27 -1.32 -7.40 10.74
CA SER A 27 -0.79 -7.97 9.50
C SER A 27 0.36 -7.13 8.94
N VAL A 28 1.17 -7.71 8.03
CA VAL A 28 2.19 -6.97 7.27
C VAL A 28 1.56 -5.76 6.56
N ASN A 29 0.35 -5.94 6.03
CA ASN A 29 -0.35 -4.86 5.34
C ASN A 29 -0.73 -3.70 6.28
N ASP A 30 -1.07 -3.98 7.54
CA ASP A 30 -1.36 -2.94 8.54
C ASP A 30 -0.09 -2.12 8.84
N VAL A 31 1.07 -2.78 8.97
CA VAL A 31 2.36 -2.10 9.15
C VAL A 31 2.71 -1.25 7.94
N VAL A 32 2.56 -1.80 6.72
CA VAL A 32 2.82 -1.07 5.47
C VAL A 32 1.95 0.18 5.35
N LEU A 33 0.64 0.06 5.57
CA LEU A 33 -0.29 1.20 5.51
C LEU A 33 0.03 2.26 6.57
N THR A 34 0.40 1.82 7.78
CA THR A 34 0.81 2.72 8.88
C THR A 34 2.08 3.50 8.51
N ALA A 35 3.07 2.81 7.95
CA ALA A 35 4.34 3.42 7.53
C ALA A 35 4.14 4.41 6.38
N VAL A 36 3.33 4.05 5.38
CA VAL A 36 2.99 4.95 4.26
C VAL A 36 2.21 6.17 4.76
N ALA A 37 1.24 6.00 5.67
CA ALA A 37 0.53 7.12 6.28
C ALA A 37 1.48 8.07 7.02
N GLY A 38 2.45 7.54 7.77
CA GLY A 38 3.47 8.34 8.46
C GLY A 38 4.44 9.05 7.50
N ALA A 39 4.80 8.42 6.38
CA ALA A 39 5.63 9.04 5.35
C ALA A 39 4.90 10.22 4.67
N LEU A 40 3.62 10.03 4.33
CA LEU A 40 2.78 11.08 3.76
C LEU A 40 2.54 12.23 4.75
N ASP A 41 2.34 11.93 6.02
CA ASP A 41 2.20 12.94 7.09
C ASP A 41 3.45 13.82 7.16
N ARG A 42 4.65 13.21 7.13
CA ARG A 42 5.93 13.95 7.12
C ARG A 42 6.10 14.80 5.87
N ASP A 43 5.77 14.27 4.70
CA ASP A 43 5.87 15.00 3.45
C ASP A 43 4.93 16.21 3.40
N LEU A 44 3.69 16.06 3.83
CA LEU A 44 2.72 17.16 3.93
C LEU A 44 3.21 18.24 4.89
N ARG A 45 3.68 17.87 6.09
CA ARG A 45 4.26 18.83 7.05
C ARG A 45 5.48 19.56 6.49
N ARG A 46 6.35 18.86 5.76
CA ARG A 46 7.52 19.45 5.09
C ARG A 46 7.11 20.51 4.06
N ARG A 47 5.98 20.31 3.39
CA ARG A 47 5.41 21.27 2.44
C ARG A 47 4.65 22.42 3.10
N GLY A 48 4.48 22.39 4.42
CA GLY A 48 3.74 23.39 5.17
C GLY A 48 2.24 23.13 5.26
N ASP A 49 1.79 21.95 4.84
CA ASP A 49 0.41 21.51 4.98
C ASP A 49 0.09 21.01 6.41
N HIS A 50 -1.19 20.96 6.74
CA HIS A 50 -1.68 20.45 8.02
C HIS A 50 -2.35 19.07 7.81
N PRO A 51 -1.62 17.94 8.00
CA PRO A 51 -2.14 16.62 7.72
C PRO A 51 -3.45 16.28 8.44
N GLY A 52 -3.64 16.80 9.66
CA GLY A 52 -4.86 16.59 10.45
C GLY A 52 -6.14 17.16 9.84
N ASP A 53 -6.01 18.11 8.93
CA ASP A 53 -7.14 18.74 8.21
C ASP A 53 -7.38 18.09 6.84
N THR A 54 -6.61 17.05 6.51
CA THR A 54 -6.62 16.41 5.19
C THR A 54 -7.19 15.00 5.27
N ASP A 55 -8.34 14.80 4.65
CA ASP A 55 -8.87 13.45 4.42
C ASP A 55 -8.14 12.80 3.23
N MET A 56 -7.37 11.76 3.50
CA MET A 56 -6.67 10.99 2.46
C MET A 56 -7.09 9.54 2.47
N TYR A 57 -7.46 9.05 1.29
CA TYR A 57 -7.91 7.69 1.09
C TYR A 57 -7.00 6.95 0.11
N ALA A 58 -6.61 5.75 0.48
CA ALA A 58 -5.90 4.83 -0.40
C ALA A 58 -6.86 3.82 -1.01
N PHE A 59 -6.67 3.51 -2.28
CA PHE A 59 -7.20 2.30 -2.89
C PHE A 59 -6.22 1.16 -2.63
N VAL A 60 -6.68 0.14 -1.91
CA VAL A 60 -5.87 -1.01 -1.50
C VAL A 60 -6.45 -2.27 -2.14
N PRO A 61 -5.81 -2.83 -3.17
CA PRO A 61 -6.19 -4.13 -3.71
C PRO A 61 -5.97 -5.23 -2.66
N VAL A 62 -6.99 -6.06 -2.44
CA VAL A 62 -6.90 -7.22 -1.55
C VAL A 62 -7.34 -8.47 -2.30
N SER A 63 -6.62 -9.57 -2.11
CA SER A 63 -7.05 -10.86 -2.62
C SER A 63 -8.14 -11.42 -1.73
N LEU A 64 -9.27 -11.80 -2.32
CA LEU A 64 -10.39 -12.45 -1.63
C LEU A 64 -10.29 -13.98 -1.66
N ARG A 65 -9.15 -14.54 -2.03
CA ARG A 65 -8.98 -15.99 -1.94
C ARG A 65 -9.19 -16.43 -0.48
N ALA A 66 -10.41 -16.88 -0.19
CA ALA A 66 -10.56 -17.86 0.87
C ALA A 66 -9.70 -19.06 0.51
N ASP A 67 -9.13 -19.76 1.49
CA ASP A 67 -8.36 -21.01 1.35
C ASP A 67 -9.20 -22.17 0.74
N SER A 68 -9.98 -21.89 -0.29
CA SER A 68 -10.68 -22.90 -1.08
C SER A 68 -9.68 -23.43 -2.11
N GLY A 69 -9.17 -24.63 -1.85
CA GLY A 69 -8.20 -25.36 -2.65
C GLY A 69 -8.65 -25.78 -4.07
N ASP A 70 -9.54 -25.03 -4.68
CA ASP A 70 -9.94 -25.19 -6.08
C ASP A 70 -9.02 -24.36 -6.97
N GLY A 71 -8.14 -25.04 -7.72
CA GLY A 71 -7.18 -24.51 -8.64
C GLY A 71 -7.75 -23.74 -9.84
N LYS A 72 -8.75 -22.89 -9.63
CA LYS A 72 -9.27 -21.97 -10.63
C LYS A 72 -8.29 -20.82 -10.82
N LEU A 73 -7.69 -20.76 -12.01
CA LEU A 73 -6.93 -19.63 -12.51
C LEU A 73 -7.88 -18.43 -12.68
N GLY A 74 -7.86 -17.51 -11.73
CA GLY A 74 -8.61 -16.26 -11.77
C GLY A 74 -8.08 -15.33 -10.68
N ASN A 75 -7.72 -14.09 -11.04
CA ASN A 75 -7.37 -13.05 -10.08
C ASN A 75 -8.66 -12.43 -9.52
N GLU A 76 -9.22 -13.01 -8.46
CA GLU A 76 -10.27 -12.35 -7.68
C GLU A 76 -9.61 -11.31 -6.78
N VAL A 77 -9.47 -10.10 -7.29
CA VAL A 77 -8.96 -8.93 -6.57
C VAL A 77 -10.12 -8.02 -6.23
N SER A 78 -10.32 -7.74 -4.98
CA SER A 78 -11.21 -6.69 -4.49
C SER A 78 -10.41 -5.43 -4.17
N GLY A 79 -11.02 -4.27 -4.29
CA GLY A 79 -10.40 -3.01 -3.88
C GLY A 79 -11.09 -2.41 -2.67
N LEU A 80 -10.31 -2.06 -1.66
CA LEU A 80 -10.81 -1.37 -0.47
C LEU A 80 -10.44 0.11 -0.52
N LYS A 81 -11.40 0.97 -0.18
CA LYS A 81 -11.13 2.38 0.12
C LYS A 81 -10.76 2.50 1.59
N VAL A 82 -9.50 2.78 1.86
CA VAL A 82 -8.93 2.84 3.22
C VAL A 82 -8.62 4.29 3.57
N ALA A 83 -9.19 4.81 4.64
CA ALA A 83 -8.80 6.10 5.20
C ALA A 83 -7.41 5.98 5.83
N LEU A 84 -6.50 6.86 5.46
CA LEU A 84 -5.17 6.94 6.05
C LEU A 84 -5.20 7.89 7.25
N PRO A 85 -4.77 7.46 8.44
CA PRO A 85 -4.79 8.27 9.65
C PRO A 85 -3.63 9.28 9.67
N LEU A 86 -3.80 10.38 8.93
CA LEU A 86 -2.88 11.51 8.93
C LEU A 86 -3.08 12.39 10.18
N GLY A 87 -2.08 13.21 10.52
CA GLY A 87 -2.14 14.11 11.69
C GLY A 87 -2.04 13.38 13.03
N LYS A 88 -1.60 12.12 13.03
CA LYS A 88 -1.40 11.32 14.25
C LYS A 88 0.08 11.25 14.58
N ASP A 89 0.49 11.89 15.67
CA ASP A 89 1.89 11.91 16.09
C ASP A 89 2.34 10.58 16.73
N ASP A 90 1.42 9.86 17.42
CA ASP A 90 1.73 8.56 17.99
C ASP A 90 1.64 7.45 16.92
N PRO A 91 2.76 6.76 16.60
CA PRO A 91 2.76 5.68 15.61
C PRO A 91 1.92 4.48 16.04
N LEU A 92 1.73 4.22 17.34
CA LEU A 92 0.88 3.14 17.84
C LEU A 92 -0.61 3.48 17.67
N GLU A 93 -1.01 4.74 17.87
CA GLU A 93 -2.36 5.21 17.56
C GLU A 93 -2.64 5.08 16.06
N ARG A 94 -1.67 5.51 15.22
CA ARG A 94 -1.75 5.38 13.76
C ARG A 94 -1.95 3.93 13.34
N PHE A 95 -1.19 3.00 13.91
CA PHE A 95 -1.32 1.56 13.65
C PHE A 95 -2.69 1.03 14.08
N ALA A 96 -3.17 1.38 15.28
CA ALA A 96 -4.45 0.93 15.80
C ALA A 96 -5.61 1.34 14.89
N LEU A 97 -5.61 2.58 14.40
CA LEU A 97 -6.63 3.09 13.47
C LEU A 97 -6.60 2.37 12.11
N VAL A 98 -5.41 2.10 11.57
CA VAL A 98 -5.27 1.31 10.33
C VAL A 98 -5.80 -0.10 10.53
N HIS A 99 -5.40 -0.77 11.62
CA HIS A 99 -5.80 -2.14 11.93
C HIS A 99 -7.32 -2.27 12.09
N GLU A 100 -7.94 -1.36 12.84
CA GLU A 100 -9.40 -1.29 13.01
C GLU A 100 -10.11 -1.08 11.68
N THR A 101 -9.66 -0.10 10.88
CA THR A 101 -10.21 0.20 9.55
C THR A 101 -10.13 -1.01 8.63
N MET A 102 -8.98 -1.67 8.56
CA MET A 102 -8.78 -2.87 7.74
C MET A 102 -9.63 -4.04 8.21
N GLY A 103 -9.79 -4.22 9.52
CA GLY A 103 -10.67 -5.24 10.11
C GLY A 103 -12.13 -5.03 9.74
N ALA A 104 -12.63 -3.82 9.86
CA ALA A 104 -14.01 -3.46 9.50
C ALA A 104 -14.28 -3.63 7.99
N LEU A 105 -13.32 -3.27 7.13
CA LEU A 105 -13.50 -3.32 5.67
C LEU A 105 -13.46 -4.75 5.12
N LYS A 106 -12.65 -5.65 5.65
CA LYS A 106 -12.54 -7.05 5.18
C LYS A 106 -13.86 -7.83 5.26
N GLY A 107 -14.72 -7.51 6.23
CA GLY A 107 -16.04 -8.11 6.40
C GLY A 107 -17.19 -7.33 5.76
N SER A 108 -16.91 -6.25 5.05
CA SER A 108 -17.93 -5.30 4.58
C SER A 108 -18.53 -5.68 3.22
N PRO A 109 -19.77 -5.19 2.92
CA PRO A 109 -20.35 -5.27 1.56
C PRO A 109 -19.49 -4.64 0.48
N GLN A 110 -18.61 -3.70 0.82
CA GLN A 110 -17.65 -3.08 -0.10
C GLN A 110 -16.66 -4.10 -0.66
N ALA A 111 -16.13 -5.00 0.19
CA ALA A 111 -15.25 -6.08 -0.25
C ALA A 111 -15.99 -7.05 -1.20
N LEU A 112 -17.23 -7.38 -0.87
CA LEU A 112 -18.08 -8.28 -1.67
C LEU A 112 -18.53 -7.65 -2.99
N GLY A 113 -18.89 -6.36 -2.99
CA GLY A 113 -19.33 -5.64 -4.18
C GLY A 113 -18.21 -5.43 -5.21
N ALA A 114 -17.00 -5.16 -4.75
CA ALA A 114 -15.83 -5.02 -5.62
C ALA A 114 -15.45 -6.34 -6.30
N SER A 115 -15.60 -7.49 -5.61
CA SER A 115 -15.39 -8.82 -6.21
C SER A 115 -16.38 -9.13 -7.33
N ALA A 116 -17.65 -8.79 -7.12
CA ALA A 116 -18.68 -8.99 -8.14
C ALA A 116 -18.42 -8.14 -9.38
N ALA A 117 -17.95 -6.90 -9.21
CA ALA A 117 -17.60 -6.04 -10.33
C ALA A 117 -16.42 -6.59 -11.15
N VAL A 118 -15.38 -7.11 -10.50
CA VAL A 118 -14.23 -7.75 -11.17
C VAL A 118 -14.63 -9.04 -11.89
N ALA A 119 -15.50 -9.86 -11.30
CA ALA A 119 -16.01 -11.08 -11.93
C ALA A 119 -16.81 -10.79 -13.22
N VAL A 120 -17.58 -9.70 -13.23
CA VAL A 120 -18.34 -9.25 -14.42
C VAL A 120 -17.41 -8.74 -15.52
N THR A 121 -16.30 -8.05 -15.19
CA THR A 121 -15.35 -7.52 -16.19
C THR A 121 -14.62 -8.61 -16.96
N GLY A 122 -14.45 -9.81 -16.39
CA GLY A 122 -13.89 -10.97 -17.11
C GLY A 122 -14.76 -11.52 -18.25
N LEU A 123 -16.01 -11.07 -18.36
CA LEU A 123 -16.98 -11.50 -19.38
C LEU A 123 -17.23 -10.44 -20.47
N VAL A 124 -16.65 -9.25 -20.37
CA VAL A 124 -16.89 -8.13 -21.30
C VAL A 124 -15.67 -7.85 -22.16
N SER A 125 -15.90 -7.37 -23.39
CA SER A 125 -14.84 -7.00 -24.32
C SER A 125 -14.07 -5.76 -23.84
N GLU A 126 -12.82 -5.62 -24.32
CA GLU A 126 -11.92 -4.51 -23.96
C GLU A 126 -12.57 -3.11 -24.14
N ALA A 127 -13.34 -2.92 -25.20
CA ALA A 127 -14.07 -1.66 -25.43
C ALA A 127 -15.20 -1.39 -24.43
N THR A 128 -15.82 -2.46 -23.90
CA THR A 128 -16.86 -2.34 -22.86
C THR A 128 -16.21 -2.12 -21.49
N PHE A 129 -15.01 -2.67 -21.27
CA PHE A 129 -14.21 -2.44 -20.08
C PHE A 129 -13.81 -0.96 -19.96
N GLU A 130 -13.37 -0.31 -21.03
CA GLU A 130 -13.05 1.13 -21.05
C GLU A 130 -14.27 2.00 -20.75
N ALA A 131 -15.46 1.64 -21.26
CA ALA A 131 -16.69 2.42 -21.08
C ALA A 131 -17.30 2.28 -19.66
N PHE A 132 -17.09 1.15 -19.00
CA PHE A 132 -17.65 0.85 -17.66
C PHE A 132 -16.56 0.69 -16.59
N SER A 133 -15.29 0.95 -16.93
CA SER A 133 -14.21 0.84 -15.97
C SER A 133 -14.41 1.87 -14.84
N PRO A 134 -14.46 1.44 -13.57
CA PRO A 134 -14.46 2.36 -12.43
C PRO A 134 -13.16 3.20 -12.35
N VAL A 135 -12.20 2.93 -13.25
CA VAL A 135 -10.93 3.66 -13.37
C VAL A 135 -11.15 5.17 -13.62
N GLY A 136 -12.19 5.55 -14.39
CA GLY A 136 -12.52 6.97 -14.63
C GLY A 136 -12.96 7.75 -13.38
N ASP A 137 -13.53 7.06 -12.39
CA ASP A 137 -14.00 7.68 -11.13
C ASP A 137 -13.07 7.41 -9.94
N MET A 138 -11.92 6.78 -10.16
CA MET A 138 -11.01 6.37 -9.08
C MET A 138 -10.51 7.56 -8.24
N GLN A 139 -10.33 8.75 -8.84
CA GLN A 139 -10.00 9.98 -8.11
C GLN A 139 -11.07 10.41 -7.10
N ARG A 140 -12.35 10.16 -7.41
CA ARG A 140 -13.46 10.40 -6.47
C ARG A 140 -13.46 9.37 -5.35
N TYR A 141 -12.73 8.26 -5.57
CA TYR A 141 -12.72 7.12 -4.69
C TYR A 141 -11.50 7.13 -3.76
N ALA A 142 -10.33 7.47 -4.27
CA ALA A 142 -9.07 7.47 -3.54
C ALA A 142 -8.11 8.53 -4.09
N ASN A 143 -7.15 8.94 -3.25
CA ASN A 143 -6.11 9.90 -3.61
C ASN A 143 -4.87 9.21 -4.17
N LEU A 144 -4.63 7.96 -3.75
CA LEU A 144 -3.49 7.15 -4.18
C LEU A 144 -3.86 5.66 -4.19
N VAL A 145 -3.01 4.86 -4.82
CA VAL A 145 -3.07 3.40 -4.74
C VAL A 145 -1.93 2.89 -3.86
N ILE A 146 -2.21 1.93 -2.97
CA ILE A 146 -1.19 1.20 -2.21
C ILE A 146 -1.43 -0.27 -2.45
N THR A 147 -0.47 -0.94 -3.11
CA THR A 147 -0.53 -2.37 -3.40
C THR A 147 0.59 -3.11 -2.68
N ASN A 148 0.28 -4.25 -2.10
CA ASN A 148 1.25 -5.12 -1.44
C ASN A 148 1.08 -6.55 -1.98
N VAL A 149 2.12 -7.06 -2.62
CA VAL A 149 2.12 -8.37 -3.28
C VAL A 149 3.21 -9.25 -2.65
N PRO A 150 2.87 -10.44 -2.15
CA PRO A 150 3.88 -11.38 -1.71
C PRO A 150 4.69 -11.88 -2.92
N GLY A 151 6.01 -11.77 -2.84
CA GLY A 151 6.94 -12.29 -3.83
C GLY A 151 7.64 -13.58 -3.39
N PRO A 152 8.64 -14.03 -4.15
CA PRO A 152 9.40 -15.25 -3.86
C PRO A 152 10.10 -15.18 -2.51
N ARG A 153 10.07 -16.30 -1.78
CA ARG A 153 10.74 -16.42 -0.48
C ARG A 153 12.19 -16.85 -0.61
N GLU A 154 12.54 -17.43 -1.75
CA GLU A 154 13.88 -17.91 -2.05
C GLU A 154 14.57 -16.98 -3.05
N PRO A 155 15.89 -16.81 -2.96
CA PRO A 155 16.66 -16.04 -3.94
C PRO A 155 16.47 -16.58 -5.35
N LEU A 156 16.26 -15.68 -6.28
CA LEU A 156 16.17 -15.99 -7.71
C LEU A 156 17.50 -15.71 -8.41
N TYR A 157 17.78 -16.45 -9.47
CA TYR A 157 19.00 -16.32 -10.25
C TYR A 157 18.67 -16.08 -11.72
N PHE A 158 19.37 -15.15 -12.34
CA PHE A 158 19.28 -14.89 -13.76
C PHE A 158 20.68 -14.98 -14.39
N LEU A 159 20.87 -15.90 -15.33
CA LEU A 159 22.14 -16.17 -15.99
C LEU A 159 23.33 -16.39 -15.02
N GLY A 160 23.08 -17.02 -13.88
CA GLY A 160 24.09 -17.31 -12.85
C GLY A 160 24.34 -16.17 -11.87
N CYS A 161 23.71 -15.01 -12.04
CA CYS A 161 23.74 -13.89 -11.10
C CYS A 161 22.54 -13.94 -10.17
N GLU A 162 22.76 -13.72 -8.89
CA GLU A 162 21.69 -13.62 -7.91
C GLU A 162 20.95 -12.28 -8.07
N LEU A 163 19.62 -12.33 -7.98
CA LEU A 163 18.78 -11.14 -7.89
C LEU A 163 18.81 -10.63 -6.45
N GLU A 164 19.41 -9.48 -6.21
CA GLU A 164 19.59 -8.94 -4.87
C GLU A 164 18.33 -8.24 -4.32
N ASP A 165 17.70 -7.42 -5.16
CA ASP A 165 16.53 -6.61 -4.76
C ASP A 165 15.47 -6.55 -5.85
N VAL A 166 14.22 -6.35 -5.43
CA VAL A 166 13.07 -6.12 -6.32
C VAL A 166 12.35 -4.86 -5.86
N PHE A 167 12.24 -3.88 -6.74
CA PHE A 167 11.46 -2.66 -6.50
C PHE A 167 10.27 -2.64 -7.46
N PRO A 168 9.04 -2.74 -6.95
CA PRO A 168 7.86 -2.81 -7.78
C PRO A 168 7.46 -1.43 -8.31
N PHE A 169 6.85 -1.42 -9.48
CA PHE A 169 6.28 -0.23 -10.09
C PHE A 169 4.77 -0.42 -10.25
N VAL A 170 3.99 0.57 -9.83
CA VAL A 170 2.56 0.62 -10.11
C VAL A 170 2.26 1.74 -11.10
N PRO A 171 1.64 1.43 -12.25
CA PRO A 171 1.23 2.45 -13.21
C PRO A 171 0.22 3.40 -12.60
N LEU A 172 0.40 4.71 -12.79
CA LEU A 172 -0.59 5.70 -12.42
C LEU A 172 -1.71 5.72 -13.46
N ALA A 173 -2.92 5.48 -13.01
CA ALA A 173 -4.12 5.48 -13.85
C ALA A 173 -5.17 6.43 -13.27
N ALA A 174 -6.11 6.85 -14.10
CA ALA A 174 -7.30 7.60 -13.70
C ALA A 174 -7.00 8.86 -12.86
N ASN A 175 -5.97 9.60 -13.24
CA ASN A 175 -5.56 10.85 -12.57
C ASN A 175 -5.09 10.68 -11.11
N LEU A 176 -4.69 9.49 -10.68
CA LEU A 176 -4.00 9.31 -9.41
C LEU A 176 -2.59 9.87 -9.52
N ALA A 177 -2.24 10.79 -8.62
CA ALA A 177 -0.95 11.46 -8.65
C ALA A 177 0.18 10.66 -7.98
N LEU A 178 -0.17 9.67 -7.15
CA LEU A 178 0.77 8.84 -6.39
C LEU A 178 0.32 7.39 -6.38
N GLY A 179 1.28 6.50 -6.54
CA GLY A 179 1.11 5.07 -6.32
C GLY A 179 2.27 4.52 -5.49
N VAL A 180 1.94 3.67 -4.52
CA VAL A 180 2.92 2.95 -3.69
C VAL A 180 2.74 1.47 -3.95
N ALA A 181 3.77 0.84 -4.48
CA ALA A 181 3.80 -0.60 -4.67
C ALA A 181 4.79 -1.23 -3.69
N VAL A 182 4.41 -2.38 -3.14
CA VAL A 182 5.25 -3.12 -2.20
C VAL A 182 5.34 -4.58 -2.64
N VAL A 183 6.52 -5.13 -2.58
CA VAL A 183 6.76 -6.56 -2.83
C VAL A 183 7.71 -7.12 -1.79
N SER A 184 7.41 -8.32 -1.29
CA SER A 184 8.38 -9.06 -0.49
C SER A 184 9.27 -9.89 -1.40
N TYR A 185 10.58 -9.92 -1.12
CA TYR A 185 11.55 -10.76 -1.81
C TYR A 185 12.57 -11.26 -0.82
N ALA A 186 12.69 -12.58 -0.69
CA ALA A 186 13.52 -13.21 0.33
C ALA A 186 13.27 -12.58 1.71
N ASP A 187 14.24 -11.86 2.26
CA ASP A 187 14.19 -11.23 3.58
C ASP A 187 13.89 -9.72 3.53
N THR A 188 13.53 -9.20 2.35
CA THR A 188 13.33 -7.78 2.13
C THR A 188 11.90 -7.42 1.74
N LEU A 189 11.53 -6.18 1.99
CA LEU A 189 10.38 -5.49 1.42
C LEU A 189 10.88 -4.35 0.53
N GLY A 190 10.66 -4.48 -0.77
CA GLY A 190 10.90 -3.41 -1.73
C GLY A 190 9.66 -2.52 -1.85
N PHE A 191 9.84 -1.23 -1.64
CA PHE A 191 8.83 -0.20 -1.86
C PHE A 191 9.18 0.58 -3.13
N GLY A 192 8.20 0.79 -4.00
CA GLY A 192 8.31 1.66 -5.16
C GLY A 192 7.25 2.76 -5.10
N PHE A 193 7.68 4.00 -5.26
CA PHE A 193 6.83 5.18 -5.29
C PHE A 193 6.78 5.71 -6.72
N SER A 194 5.62 5.64 -7.35
CA SER A 194 5.37 6.19 -8.68
C SER A 194 4.59 7.48 -8.55
N ALA A 195 5.05 8.57 -9.13
CA ALA A 195 4.40 9.86 -8.98
C ALA A 195 4.29 10.64 -10.30
N ASP A 196 3.29 11.49 -10.36
CA ASP A 196 3.21 12.59 -11.30
C ASP A 196 4.03 13.77 -10.73
N PRO A 197 5.14 14.18 -11.36
CA PRO A 197 6.03 15.20 -10.80
C PRO A 197 5.38 16.58 -10.70
N ASP A 198 4.33 16.86 -11.47
CA ASP A 198 3.61 18.13 -11.36
C ASP A 198 2.80 18.20 -10.05
N SER A 199 2.34 17.05 -9.53
CA SER A 199 1.53 16.94 -8.32
C SER A 199 2.34 16.55 -7.08
N VAL A 200 3.38 15.72 -7.27
CA VAL A 200 4.28 15.23 -6.22
C VAL A 200 5.73 15.42 -6.66
N PRO A 201 6.23 16.67 -6.65
CA PRO A 201 7.55 17.00 -7.20
C PRO A 201 8.71 16.31 -6.46
N ASP A 202 8.54 16.10 -5.15
CA ASP A 202 9.60 15.59 -4.27
C ASP A 202 9.37 14.11 -3.90
N VAL A 203 8.94 13.26 -4.86
CA VAL A 203 8.65 11.84 -4.61
C VAL A 203 9.84 11.09 -3.97
N HIS A 204 11.07 11.55 -4.20
CA HIS A 204 12.28 10.96 -3.62
C HIS A 204 12.37 11.17 -2.10
N GLU A 205 11.68 12.15 -1.53
CA GLU A 205 11.60 12.37 -0.09
C GLU A 205 10.68 11.37 0.62
N LEU A 206 9.76 10.72 -0.11
CA LEU A 206 8.90 9.70 0.47
C LEU A 206 9.65 8.43 0.89
N ALA A 207 10.75 8.11 0.22
CA ALA A 207 11.56 6.94 0.55
C ALA A 207 12.22 7.07 1.95
N PRO A 208 13.01 8.11 2.27
CA PRO A 208 13.53 8.30 3.62
C PRO A 208 12.42 8.51 4.65
N ALA A 209 11.33 9.22 4.32
CA ALA A 209 10.22 9.42 5.23
C ALA A 209 9.52 8.10 5.61
N LEU A 210 9.45 7.13 4.67
CA LEU A 210 8.95 5.78 4.96
C LEU A 210 9.86 5.05 5.95
N HIS A 211 11.17 5.07 5.71
CA HIS A 211 12.16 4.47 6.61
C HIS A 211 12.04 5.03 8.03
N GLU A 212 12.00 6.35 8.17
CA GLU A 212 11.82 7.02 9.46
C GLU A 212 10.50 6.61 10.15
N SER A 213 9.40 6.53 9.38
CA SER A 213 8.10 6.10 9.91
C SER A 213 8.11 4.66 10.42
N LEU A 214 8.79 3.75 9.71
CA LEU A 214 8.96 2.36 10.16
C LEU A 214 9.83 2.27 11.40
N ALA A 215 10.96 2.98 11.43
CA ALA A 215 11.87 3.02 12.57
C ALA A 215 11.17 3.57 13.84
N GLU A 216 10.35 4.61 13.70
CA GLU A 216 9.55 5.17 14.78
C GLU A 216 8.54 4.15 15.32
N LEU A 217 7.82 3.46 14.43
CA LEU A 217 6.86 2.41 14.82
C LEU A 217 7.56 1.24 15.52
N ALA A 218 8.72 0.82 15.02
CA ALA A 218 9.53 -0.23 15.64
C ALA A 218 9.98 0.15 17.06
N ALA A 219 10.48 1.38 17.23
CA ALA A 219 10.93 1.88 18.53
C ALA A 219 9.78 1.97 19.54
N ALA A 220 8.62 2.46 19.13
CA ALA A 220 7.42 2.55 19.97
C ALA A 220 6.91 1.15 20.36
N THR A 221 6.93 0.19 19.43
CA THR A 221 6.55 -1.20 19.67
C THR A 221 7.47 -1.84 20.70
N ALA A 222 8.80 -1.70 20.56
CA ALA A 222 9.78 -2.24 21.48
C ALA A 222 9.65 -1.63 22.89
N SER A 223 9.31 -0.37 23.00
CA SER A 223 9.08 0.32 24.29
C SER A 223 7.84 -0.20 24.99
N ARG A 224 6.75 -0.44 24.24
CA ARG A 224 5.51 -1.03 24.77
C ARG A 224 5.72 -2.43 25.32
N THR A 225 6.46 -3.29 24.58
CA THR A 225 6.75 -4.68 25.00
C THR A 225 7.58 -4.75 26.27
N ARG A 226 8.47 -3.79 26.52
CA ARG A 226 9.27 -3.73 27.77
C ARG A 226 8.48 -3.25 28.99
N SER A 227 7.32 -2.63 28.78
CA SER A 227 6.49 -2.07 29.85
C SER A 227 5.35 -3.01 30.29
N GLN A 228 5.21 -4.16 29.62
CA GLN A 228 4.28 -5.25 29.96
C GLN A 228 5.01 -6.40 30.64
#